data_a4ff8ce4f6972876c22799e4a255a214
#
_entry.id   a4ff8ce4f6972876c22799e4a255a214
#
_cell.length_a   1.000
_cell.length_b   1.000
_cell.length_c   1.000
_cell.angle_alpha   90.00
_cell.angle_beta   90.00
_cell.angle_gamma   90.00
#
_symmetry.space_group_name_H-M   'P 1'
#
loop_
_entity.id
_entity.type
_entity.pdbx_description
1 polymer ?
#
loop_
_entity_poly.entity_id
_entity_poly.type
_entity_poly.pdbx_seq_one_letter_code
_entity_poly.pdbx_strand_id
1 'polypeptide(L)'
;YPTHSIGPVCRLLDIHRTDRMHYLTAMQTNAFLGTEMYQAVMGKACDSFANGDQTSTMIRTVKGKTMLIQHNVMTPRPYSRMFQAVGTAGYAAKYPVPEVQLSPEMAAKVGIEMEDDKLPLNASQIKTLLNHYTPSFPSETIALARELDARGGMSYFMDLRLAQCLQQGLPLDMDVYDLAEWCCI
;
A
#
# COMPACT_ATOMS: atom_id res chain seq x y z
N TYR A 1 -1.75 3.14 11.93
CA TYR A 1 -0.67 2.17 11.72
C TYR A 1 0.09 2.52 10.43
N PRO A 2 1.32 3.01 10.50
CA PRO A 2 2.12 3.32 9.30
C PRO A 2 2.31 2.07 8.42
N THR A 3 2.48 0.91 9.02
CA THR A 3 2.72 -0.36 8.32
C THR A 3 1.69 -0.71 7.26
N HIS A 4 0.41 -0.35 7.45
CA HIS A 4 -0.65 -0.65 6.49
C HIS A 4 -0.54 0.11 5.17
N SER A 5 0.04 1.30 5.21
CA SER A 5 0.21 2.13 4.03
C SER A 5 1.64 2.05 3.50
N ILE A 6 2.62 2.15 4.38
CA ILE A 6 4.02 2.22 3.99
C ILE A 6 4.58 0.85 3.57
N GLY A 7 4.17 -0.23 4.23
CA GLY A 7 4.65 -1.57 3.91
C GLY A 7 4.47 -1.95 2.44
N PRO A 8 3.24 -1.90 1.89
CA PRO A 8 3.02 -2.16 0.47
C PRO A 8 3.80 -1.23 -0.47
N VAL A 9 3.93 0.05 -0.11
CA VAL A 9 4.72 1.02 -0.91
C VAL A 9 6.21 0.68 -0.86
N CYS A 10 6.76 0.37 0.30
CA CYS A 10 8.14 -0.06 0.44
C CYS A 10 8.41 -1.34 -0.36
N ARG A 11 7.47 -2.27 -0.37
CA ARG A 11 7.57 -3.50 -1.16
C ARG A 11 7.56 -3.21 -2.65
N LEU A 12 6.68 -2.32 -3.11
CA LEU A 12 6.63 -1.89 -4.51
C LEU A 12 7.92 -1.20 -4.96
N LEU A 13 8.51 -0.38 -4.09
CA LEU A 13 9.74 0.37 -4.38
C LEU A 13 11.01 -0.40 -4.07
N ASP A 14 10.90 -1.62 -3.56
CA ASP A 14 12.01 -2.51 -3.20
C ASP A 14 12.92 -1.92 -2.09
N ILE A 15 12.28 -1.22 -1.15
CA ILE A 15 12.97 -0.65 0.02
C ILE A 15 13.47 -1.78 0.90
N HIS A 16 14.63 -1.56 1.51
CA HIS A 16 15.36 -2.50 2.34
C HIS A 16 15.95 -3.71 1.57
N ARG A 17 15.79 -3.77 0.26
CA ARG A 17 16.40 -4.79 -0.62
C ARG A 17 17.41 -4.16 -1.57
N THR A 18 16.91 -3.40 -2.55
CA THR A 18 17.76 -2.73 -3.53
C THR A 18 17.79 -1.20 -3.35
N ASP A 19 16.90 -0.64 -2.55
CA ASP A 19 16.83 0.79 -2.24
C ASP A 19 16.61 0.99 -0.73
N ARG A 20 16.74 2.22 -0.25
CA ARG A 20 16.49 2.60 1.15
C ARG A 20 15.97 4.02 1.24
N MET A 21 15.25 4.33 2.30
CA MET A 21 14.87 5.70 2.60
C MET A 21 16.10 6.53 2.91
N HIS A 22 16.11 7.79 2.47
CA HIS A 22 17.25 8.68 2.63
C HIS A 22 16.92 9.80 3.60
N TYR A 23 15.91 10.59 3.29
CA TYR A 23 15.42 11.65 4.16
C TYR A 23 13.93 11.85 3.97
N LEU A 24 13.31 12.50 4.93
CA LEU A 24 11.91 12.87 4.89
C LEU A 24 11.71 14.32 5.35
N THR A 25 10.56 14.86 4.93
CA THR A 25 9.99 16.10 5.43
C THR A 25 8.54 15.87 5.78
N ALA A 26 8.12 16.28 6.96
CA ALA A 26 6.75 16.11 7.40
C ALA A 26 6.15 17.45 7.86
N MET A 27 4.87 17.61 7.63
CA MET A 27 4.04 18.70 8.14
C MET A 27 2.76 18.14 8.72
N GLN A 28 2.25 18.78 9.74
CA GLN A 28 0.94 18.45 10.31
C GLN A 28 0.07 19.70 10.44
N THR A 29 -1.23 19.49 10.45
CA THR A 29 -2.20 20.51 10.81
C THR A 29 -2.20 20.73 12.31
N ASN A 30 -2.87 21.78 12.77
CA ASN A 30 -3.27 21.85 14.17
C ASN A 30 -4.28 20.74 14.51
N ALA A 31 -4.42 20.44 15.79
CA ALA A 31 -5.44 19.53 16.30
C ALA A 31 -6.78 20.27 16.46
N PHE A 32 -7.56 20.34 15.41
CA PHE A 32 -8.89 20.99 15.44
C PHE A 32 -9.95 20.06 16.04
N LEU A 33 -9.95 18.79 15.65
CA LEU A 33 -10.92 17.78 16.10
C LEU A 33 -10.37 16.84 17.18
N GLY A 34 -9.06 16.68 17.26
CA GLY A 34 -8.42 15.77 18.22
C GLY A 34 -8.81 16.06 19.66
N THR A 35 -8.84 17.35 20.04
CA THR A 35 -9.23 17.81 21.37
C THR A 35 -10.70 17.52 21.67
N GLU A 36 -11.60 17.80 20.72
CA GLU A 36 -13.04 17.55 20.86
C GLU A 36 -13.33 16.06 20.98
N MET A 37 -12.71 15.22 20.14
CA MET A 37 -12.86 13.77 20.19
C MET A 37 -12.34 13.18 21.50
N TYR A 38 -11.21 13.67 22.00
CA TYR A 38 -10.69 13.23 23.29
C TYR A 38 -11.69 13.53 24.41
N GLN A 39 -12.21 14.75 24.44
CA GLN A 39 -13.20 15.14 25.42
C GLN A 39 -14.49 14.30 25.32
N ALA A 40 -14.94 14.02 24.11
CA ALA A 40 -16.14 13.20 23.87
C ALA A 40 -15.96 11.75 24.35
N VAL A 41 -14.78 11.16 24.14
CA VAL A 41 -14.51 9.75 24.50
C VAL A 41 -14.13 9.61 25.98
N MET A 42 -13.30 10.51 26.50
CA MET A 42 -12.74 10.39 27.85
C MET A 42 -13.53 11.15 28.92
N GLY A 43 -14.48 11.99 28.51
CA GLY A 43 -15.27 12.83 29.44
C GLY A 43 -14.43 13.87 30.19
N LYS A 44 -13.23 14.18 29.73
CA LYS A 44 -12.31 15.11 30.35
C LYS A 44 -11.87 16.17 29.35
N ALA A 45 -11.75 17.43 29.83
CA ALA A 45 -11.13 18.46 29.02
C ALA A 45 -9.67 18.12 28.72
N CYS A 46 -9.22 18.50 27.53
CA CYS A 46 -7.86 18.40 27.09
C CYS A 46 -7.41 19.77 26.59
N ASP A 47 -6.41 20.34 27.21
CA ASP A 47 -5.94 21.69 26.87
C ASP A 47 -5.16 21.72 25.56
N SER A 48 -4.54 20.59 25.20
CA SER A 48 -3.80 20.44 23.94
C SER A 48 -3.74 18.98 23.49
N PHE A 49 -3.75 18.78 22.20
CA PHE A 49 -3.51 17.49 21.57
C PHE A 49 -2.25 17.60 20.70
N ALA A 50 -1.25 16.78 20.97
CA ALA A 50 0.08 16.93 20.37
C ALA A 50 0.10 16.65 18.86
N ASN A 51 -0.74 15.71 18.41
CA ASN A 51 -0.80 15.32 17.00
C ASN A 51 -1.86 16.17 16.27
N GLY A 52 -1.48 16.71 15.13
CA GLY A 52 -2.44 17.35 14.22
C GLY A 52 -3.45 16.35 13.66
N ASP A 53 -4.58 16.85 13.17
CA ASP A 53 -5.63 16.01 12.59
C ASP A 53 -5.17 15.33 11.31
N GLN A 54 -4.27 15.95 10.56
CA GLN A 54 -3.64 15.37 9.38
C GLN A 54 -2.14 15.58 9.40
N THR A 55 -1.40 14.52 9.07
CA THR A 55 0.03 14.57 8.80
C THR A 55 0.29 14.24 7.34
N SER A 56 1.18 14.98 6.69
CA SER A 56 1.68 14.73 5.34
C SER A 56 3.19 14.59 5.38
N THR A 57 3.69 13.48 4.92
CA THR A 57 5.12 13.15 4.93
C THR A 57 5.59 12.86 3.51
N MET A 58 6.61 13.56 3.07
CA MET A 58 7.33 13.25 1.83
C MET A 58 8.65 12.58 2.16
N ILE A 59 8.92 11.45 1.52
CA ILE A 59 10.14 10.67 1.70
C ILE A 59 10.84 10.56 0.35
N ARG A 60 12.16 10.76 0.35
CA ARG A 60 13.02 10.49 -0.80
C ARG A 60 13.90 9.28 -0.51
N THR A 61 14.03 8.38 -1.49
CA THR A 61 14.94 7.25 -1.41
C THR A 61 16.34 7.62 -1.92
N VAL A 62 17.31 6.78 -1.61
CA VAL A 62 18.69 6.94 -2.10
C VAL A 62 18.75 6.87 -3.63
N LYS A 63 17.95 6.00 -4.26
CA LYS A 63 17.84 5.90 -5.72
C LYS A 63 16.94 6.96 -6.37
N GLY A 64 16.45 7.93 -5.59
CA GLY A 64 15.73 9.09 -6.10
C GLY A 64 14.23 8.90 -6.31
N LYS A 65 13.66 7.79 -5.87
CA LYS A 65 12.20 7.62 -5.82
C LYS A 65 11.61 8.46 -4.70
N THR A 66 10.34 8.81 -4.80
CA THR A 66 9.64 9.59 -3.78
C THR A 66 8.37 8.89 -3.33
N MET A 67 8.01 9.06 -2.06
CA MET A 67 6.76 8.61 -1.47
C MET A 67 6.06 9.79 -0.81
N LEU A 68 4.76 9.90 -1.00
CA LEU A 68 3.90 10.81 -0.25
C LEU A 68 2.97 9.97 0.62
N ILE A 69 3.02 10.19 1.92
CA ILE A 69 2.17 9.50 2.90
C ILE A 69 1.31 10.55 3.59
N GLN A 70 0.02 10.30 3.66
CA GLN A 70 -0.91 11.11 4.43
C GLN A 70 -1.61 10.23 5.46
N HIS A 71 -1.66 10.72 6.70
CA HIS A 71 -2.39 10.10 7.78
C HIS A 71 -3.44 11.05 8.30
N ASN A 72 -4.69 10.62 8.24
CA ASN A 72 -5.83 11.36 8.74
C ASN A 72 -6.93 10.39 9.16
N VAL A 73 -7.28 10.40 10.43
CA VAL A 73 -8.33 9.54 11.01
C VAL A 73 -9.40 10.35 11.77
N MET A 74 -9.23 11.67 11.84
CA MET A 74 -10.07 12.56 12.66
C MET A 74 -11.17 13.24 11.83
N THR A 75 -10.85 13.65 10.59
CA THR A 75 -11.79 14.44 9.80
C THR A 75 -12.81 13.56 9.07
N PRO A 76 -14.05 14.01 8.90
CA PRO A 76 -15.07 13.29 8.16
C PRO A 76 -14.70 13.24 6.66
N ARG A 77 -14.32 12.09 6.19
CA ARG A 77 -13.96 11.85 4.79
C ARG A 77 -14.29 10.41 4.40
N PRO A 78 -14.54 10.12 3.13
CA PRO A 78 -14.66 8.75 2.66
C PRO A 78 -13.39 7.96 2.96
N TYR A 79 -13.54 6.68 3.30
CA TYR A 79 -12.40 5.80 3.49
C TYR A 79 -11.55 5.73 2.22
N SER A 80 -10.28 6.02 2.34
CA SER A 80 -9.32 5.92 1.25
C SER A 80 -7.92 5.69 1.82
N ARG A 81 -7.17 4.79 1.22
CA ARG A 81 -5.73 4.64 1.46
C ARG A 81 -4.90 5.41 0.44
N MET A 82 -5.54 6.09 -0.52
CA MET A 82 -4.87 6.84 -1.58
C MET A 82 -3.76 6.05 -2.29
N PHE A 83 -3.91 4.72 -2.41
CA PHE A 83 -2.91 3.92 -3.10
C PHE A 83 -2.79 4.32 -4.56
N GLN A 84 -1.64 4.88 -4.87
CA GLN A 84 -1.28 5.33 -6.19
C GLN A 84 0.20 5.04 -6.44
N ALA A 85 0.50 4.50 -7.60
CA ALA A 85 1.86 4.27 -8.07
C ALA A 85 2.05 4.89 -9.44
N VAL A 86 3.12 5.66 -9.61
CA VAL A 86 3.51 6.27 -10.87
C VAL A 86 4.90 5.78 -11.22
N GLY A 87 5.05 5.17 -12.38
CA GLY A 87 6.32 4.65 -12.86
C GLY A 87 6.54 4.94 -14.34
N THR A 88 7.72 4.59 -14.83
CA THR A 88 8.09 4.79 -16.24
C THR A 88 7.31 3.90 -17.21
N ALA A 89 6.78 2.77 -16.71
CA ALA A 89 6.03 1.82 -17.52
C ALA A 89 4.51 1.93 -17.35
N GLY A 90 4.03 2.79 -16.45
CA GLY A 90 2.61 2.97 -16.25
C GLY A 90 2.25 3.65 -14.92
N TYR A 91 0.96 3.68 -14.70
CA TYR A 91 0.28 4.27 -13.56
C TYR A 91 -0.75 3.28 -13.01
N ALA A 92 -0.89 3.23 -11.71
CA ALA A 92 -1.97 2.49 -11.07
C ALA A 92 -2.49 3.24 -9.85
N ALA A 93 -3.80 3.34 -9.72
CA ALA A 93 -4.48 3.87 -8.54
C ALA A 93 -5.60 2.91 -8.10
N LYS A 94 -5.87 2.88 -6.81
CA LYS A 94 -6.97 2.07 -6.25
C LYS A 94 -8.15 2.93 -5.79
N TYR A 95 -7.90 4.15 -5.37
CA TYR A 95 -8.89 5.04 -4.79
C TYR A 95 -8.89 6.41 -5.51
N PRO A 96 -10.03 7.10 -5.63
CA PRO A 96 -11.39 6.65 -5.31
C PRO A 96 -11.93 5.61 -6.30
N VAL A 97 -11.45 5.61 -7.55
CA VAL A 97 -11.81 4.66 -8.61
C VAL A 97 -10.54 3.91 -9.01
N PRO A 98 -10.62 2.57 -9.11
CA PRO A 98 -9.48 1.79 -9.60
C PRO A 98 -9.16 2.14 -11.06
N GLU A 99 -7.93 2.54 -11.31
CA GLU A 99 -7.43 2.91 -12.64
C GLU A 99 -6.04 2.32 -12.87
N VAL A 100 -5.79 1.86 -14.08
CA VAL A 100 -4.46 1.43 -14.52
C VAL A 100 -4.23 2.00 -15.92
N GLN A 101 -3.06 2.54 -16.13
CA GLN A 101 -2.59 2.96 -17.45
C GLN A 101 -1.20 2.38 -17.69
N LEU A 102 -0.93 1.89 -18.88
CA LEU A 102 0.36 1.33 -19.24
C LEU A 102 0.99 2.15 -20.36
N SER A 103 2.31 2.15 -20.42
CA SER A 103 2.99 2.59 -21.63
C SER A 103 2.68 1.61 -22.79
N PRO A 104 2.69 2.08 -24.04
CA PRO A 104 2.46 1.20 -25.19
C PRO A 104 3.38 -0.02 -25.23
N GLU A 105 4.65 0.17 -24.85
CA GLU A 105 5.64 -0.88 -24.77
C GLU A 105 5.25 -1.94 -23.72
N MET A 106 4.78 -1.51 -22.55
CA MET A 106 4.38 -2.43 -21.48
C MET A 106 3.07 -3.13 -21.81
N ALA A 107 2.13 -2.45 -22.43
CA ALA A 107 0.88 -3.05 -22.89
C ALA A 107 1.15 -4.16 -23.91
N ALA A 108 1.98 -3.92 -24.90
CA ALA A 108 2.41 -4.92 -25.89
C ALA A 108 3.07 -6.14 -25.22
N LYS A 109 3.93 -5.92 -24.22
CA LYS A 109 4.60 -6.99 -23.49
C LYS A 109 3.66 -7.95 -22.78
N VAL A 110 2.52 -7.45 -22.31
CA VAL A 110 1.50 -8.26 -21.61
C VAL A 110 0.32 -8.66 -22.52
N GLY A 111 0.44 -8.42 -23.83
CA GLY A 111 -0.56 -8.80 -24.82
C GLY A 111 -1.85 -7.98 -24.75
N ILE A 112 -1.76 -6.72 -24.34
CA ILE A 112 -2.90 -5.79 -24.28
C ILE A 112 -2.80 -4.84 -25.46
N GLU A 113 -3.83 -4.86 -26.31
CA GLU A 113 -4.01 -3.86 -27.38
C GLU A 113 -4.63 -2.60 -26.80
N MET A 114 -4.06 -1.45 -27.11
CA MET A 114 -4.52 -0.13 -26.67
C MET A 114 -5.01 0.66 -27.87
N GLU A 115 -6.22 1.21 -27.77
CA GLU A 115 -6.79 2.12 -28.79
C GLU A 115 -6.22 3.54 -28.62
N ASP A 116 -6.00 3.96 -27.38
CA ASP A 116 -5.43 5.26 -27.02
C ASP A 116 -4.52 5.07 -25.79
N ASP A 117 -3.27 5.47 -25.94
CA ASP A 117 -2.25 5.38 -24.88
C ASP A 117 -2.45 6.37 -23.72
N LYS A 118 -3.39 7.31 -23.88
CA LYS A 118 -3.74 8.30 -22.84
C LYS A 118 -4.91 7.90 -21.98
N LEU A 119 -5.62 6.84 -22.35
CA LEU A 119 -6.79 6.37 -21.60
C LEU A 119 -6.41 5.23 -20.65
N PRO A 120 -7.05 5.17 -19.47
CA PRO A 120 -6.92 4.04 -18.59
C PRO A 120 -7.40 2.74 -19.24
N LEU A 121 -6.84 1.63 -18.83
CA LEU A 121 -7.26 0.30 -19.27
C LEU A 121 -8.73 0.05 -18.89
N ASN A 122 -9.49 -0.53 -19.80
CA ASN A 122 -10.84 -0.97 -19.52
C ASN A 122 -10.87 -2.25 -18.67
N ALA A 123 -12.04 -2.64 -18.19
CA ALA A 123 -12.21 -3.78 -17.28
C ALA A 123 -11.68 -5.12 -17.86
N SER A 124 -11.81 -5.34 -19.17
CA SER A 124 -11.30 -6.54 -19.84
C SER A 124 -9.78 -6.55 -19.88
N GLN A 125 -9.18 -5.42 -20.20
CA GLN A 125 -7.71 -5.24 -20.23
C GLN A 125 -7.11 -5.36 -18.82
N ILE A 126 -7.76 -4.80 -17.79
CA ILE A 126 -7.35 -4.98 -16.39
C ILE A 126 -7.41 -6.46 -16.00
N LYS A 127 -8.45 -7.19 -16.41
CA LYS A 127 -8.54 -8.63 -16.14
C LYS A 127 -7.38 -9.39 -16.79
N THR A 128 -7.05 -9.08 -18.03
CA THR A 128 -5.89 -9.67 -18.73
C THR A 128 -4.59 -9.40 -17.98
N LEU A 129 -4.37 -8.15 -17.57
CA LEU A 129 -3.21 -7.75 -16.78
C LEU A 129 -3.12 -8.52 -15.45
N LEU A 130 -4.22 -8.60 -14.71
CA LEU A 130 -4.28 -9.33 -13.45
C LEU A 130 -4.00 -10.82 -13.64
N ASN A 131 -4.57 -11.45 -14.66
CA ASN A 131 -4.30 -12.85 -14.96
C ASN A 131 -2.83 -13.13 -15.28
N HIS A 132 -2.15 -12.17 -15.92
CA HIS A 132 -0.74 -12.29 -16.23
C HIS A 132 0.16 -12.26 -14.98
N TYR A 133 -0.21 -11.46 -13.97
CA TYR A 133 0.61 -11.26 -12.77
C TYR A 133 0.09 -11.95 -11.51
N THR A 134 -1.13 -12.47 -11.52
CA THR A 134 -1.66 -13.18 -10.36
C THR A 134 -0.98 -14.55 -10.23
N PRO A 135 -0.34 -14.85 -9.10
CA PRO A 135 0.21 -16.17 -8.86
C PRO A 135 -0.87 -17.24 -8.96
N SER A 136 -0.58 -18.34 -9.64
CA SER A 136 -1.47 -19.50 -9.66
C SER A 136 -1.25 -20.33 -8.40
N PHE A 137 -2.32 -20.54 -7.65
CA PHE A 137 -2.34 -21.51 -6.55
C PHE A 137 -3.24 -22.69 -6.94
N PRO A 138 -3.00 -23.90 -6.41
CA PRO A 138 -3.94 -25.00 -6.54
C PRO A 138 -5.34 -24.58 -6.07
N SER A 139 -6.36 -24.99 -6.79
CA SER A 139 -7.76 -24.64 -6.46
C SER A 139 -8.17 -25.07 -5.05
N GLU A 140 -7.65 -26.19 -4.58
CA GLU A 140 -7.85 -26.69 -3.22
C GLU A 140 -7.27 -25.77 -2.16
N THR A 141 -6.07 -25.22 -2.39
CA THR A 141 -5.45 -24.24 -1.50
C THR A 141 -6.27 -22.96 -1.43
N ILE A 142 -6.81 -22.50 -2.56
CA ILE A 142 -7.66 -21.31 -2.61
C ILE A 142 -8.99 -21.57 -1.85
N ALA A 143 -9.60 -22.74 -2.04
CA ALA A 143 -10.82 -23.12 -1.35
C ALA A 143 -10.62 -23.18 0.16
N LEU A 144 -9.56 -23.85 0.61
CA LEU A 144 -9.19 -23.94 2.02
C LEU A 144 -8.89 -22.58 2.64
N ALA A 145 -8.16 -21.73 1.93
CA ALA A 145 -7.86 -20.39 2.39
C ALA A 145 -9.12 -19.56 2.63
N ARG A 146 -10.10 -19.66 1.74
CA ARG A 146 -11.38 -18.94 1.87
C ARG A 146 -12.27 -19.50 2.98
N GLU A 147 -12.19 -20.79 3.25
CA GLU A 147 -12.91 -21.43 4.35
C GLU A 147 -12.34 -21.01 5.72
N LEU A 148 -11.02 -20.95 5.85
CA LEU A 148 -10.35 -20.66 7.11
C LEU A 148 -10.23 -19.16 7.42
N ASP A 149 -10.36 -18.29 6.45
CA ASP A 149 -10.15 -16.84 6.63
C ASP A 149 -11.27 -16.03 5.94
N ALA A 150 -12.11 -15.40 6.78
CA ALA A 150 -13.19 -14.52 6.35
C ALA A 150 -12.74 -13.30 5.49
N ARG A 151 -11.45 -13.01 5.45
CA ARG A 151 -10.84 -11.94 4.61
C ARG A 151 -10.44 -12.44 3.22
N GLY A 152 -11.06 -13.51 2.75
CA GLY A 152 -10.79 -14.08 1.43
C GLY A 152 -9.50 -14.89 1.33
N GLY A 153 -8.98 -15.36 2.46
CA GLY A 153 -7.79 -16.18 2.51
C GLY A 153 -6.47 -15.42 2.69
N MET A 154 -6.51 -14.11 2.88
CA MET A 154 -5.29 -13.29 2.94
C MET A 154 -4.37 -13.70 4.09
N SER A 155 -4.89 -13.91 5.30
CA SER A 155 -4.12 -14.33 6.46
C SER A 155 -3.56 -15.74 6.27
N TYR A 156 -4.35 -16.63 5.72
CA TYR A 156 -3.90 -17.98 5.39
C TYR A 156 -2.70 -17.99 4.44
N PHE A 157 -2.76 -17.24 3.34
CA PHE A 157 -1.64 -17.15 2.40
C PHE A 157 -0.40 -16.52 3.01
N MET A 158 -0.57 -15.54 3.90
CA MET A 158 0.54 -14.93 4.63
C MET A 158 1.25 -15.98 5.53
N ASP A 159 0.49 -16.73 6.29
CA ASP A 159 1.02 -17.77 7.19
C ASP A 159 1.63 -18.95 6.41
N LEU A 160 0.98 -19.36 5.33
CA LEU A 160 1.50 -20.38 4.41
C LEU A 160 2.85 -19.97 3.84
N ARG A 161 2.97 -18.72 3.40
CA ARG A 161 4.22 -18.19 2.85
C ARG A 161 5.33 -18.13 3.91
N LEU A 162 5.01 -17.72 5.12
CA LEU A 162 5.95 -17.73 6.25
C LEU A 162 6.44 -19.15 6.52
N ALA A 163 5.53 -20.13 6.63
CA ALA A 163 5.87 -21.52 6.85
C ALA A 163 6.78 -22.08 5.74
N GLN A 164 6.48 -21.79 4.49
CA GLN A 164 7.31 -22.19 3.34
C GLN A 164 8.72 -21.60 3.42
N CYS A 165 8.85 -20.30 3.72
CA CYS A 165 10.15 -19.67 3.88
C CYS A 165 10.98 -20.34 4.97
N LEU A 166 10.38 -20.60 6.14
CA LEU A 166 11.06 -21.24 7.25
C LEU A 166 11.47 -22.69 6.96
N GLN A 167 10.59 -23.46 6.33
CA GLN A 167 10.85 -24.86 5.98
C GLN A 167 11.94 -25.02 4.90
N GLN A 168 12.00 -24.09 3.97
CA GLN A 168 12.91 -24.15 2.82
C GLN A 168 14.19 -23.31 3.03
N GLY A 169 14.33 -22.61 4.16
CA GLY A 169 15.46 -21.72 4.41
C GLY A 169 15.49 -20.51 3.46
N LEU A 170 14.34 -20.07 2.98
CA LEU A 170 14.23 -18.91 2.09
C LEU A 170 14.20 -17.61 2.91
N PRO A 171 14.65 -16.50 2.33
CA PRO A 171 14.46 -15.19 2.94
C PRO A 171 12.97 -14.90 3.17
N LEU A 172 12.65 -14.28 4.29
CA LEU A 172 11.29 -13.82 4.56
C LEU A 172 10.90 -12.70 3.58
N ASP A 173 9.63 -12.68 3.20
CA ASP A 173 9.09 -11.59 2.35
C ASP A 173 9.12 -10.24 3.10
N MET A 174 8.94 -10.28 4.40
CA MET A 174 9.10 -9.15 5.33
C MET A 174 9.81 -9.64 6.59
N ASP A 175 10.69 -8.83 7.14
CA ASP A 175 11.41 -9.13 8.37
C ASP A 175 11.30 -8.00 9.41
N VAL A 176 11.95 -8.19 10.55
CA VAL A 176 11.92 -7.22 11.64
C VAL A 176 12.58 -5.88 11.25
N TYR A 177 13.51 -5.88 10.32
CA TYR A 177 14.19 -4.66 9.87
C TYR A 177 13.30 -3.85 8.94
N ASP A 178 12.48 -4.51 8.10
CA ASP A 178 11.42 -3.85 7.33
C ASP A 178 10.47 -3.10 8.29
N LEU A 179 10.01 -3.79 9.34
CA LEU A 179 9.11 -3.19 10.33
C LEU A 179 9.78 -2.02 11.07
N ALA A 180 11.03 -2.18 11.48
CA ALA A 180 11.78 -1.13 12.17
C ALA A 180 11.90 0.12 11.27
N GLU A 181 12.26 -0.04 10.00
CA GLU A 181 12.36 1.08 9.05
C GLU A 181 11.01 1.77 8.84
N TRP A 182 9.91 1.02 8.73
CA TRP A 182 8.57 1.60 8.58
C TRP A 182 8.09 2.36 9.82
N CYS A 183 8.55 1.98 11.01
CA CYS A 183 8.19 2.64 12.25
C CYS A 183 9.07 3.85 12.58
N CYS A 184 10.16 4.09 11.85
CA CYS A 184 11.01 5.27 12.00
C CYS A 184 10.44 6.54 11.32
N ILE A 185 9.31 6.42 10.66
CA ILE A 185 8.59 7.49 9.95
C ILE A 185 7.41 7.93 10.80
#